data_7511b2fccc728ff0fc19d625031c6a4f
#
_entry.id   7511b2fccc728ff0fc19d625031c6a4f
#
_cell.length_a   1.000
_cell.length_b   1.000
_cell.length_c   1.000
_cell.angle_alpha   90.00
_cell.angle_beta   90.00
_cell.angle_gamma   90.00
#
_symmetry.space_group_name_H-M   'P 1'
#
loop_
_entity.id
_entity.type
_entity.pdbx_description
1 polymer ?
#
loop_
_entity_poly.entity_id
_entity_poly.type
_entity_poly.pdbx_seq_one_letter_code
_entity_poly.pdbx_strand_id
1 'polypeptide(L)'
;MLVTMAEKQVADFMHIDPKILGIRLATEADIPAITEIYNEAVLNGVATFDTETKSIENRMDWFKQRQKQHPVLVACVGDKVAAWASLNKWSDRAAYDGTAEVSIYVHIDYKGQGIGSLLFAELVNQGEKLGLHYLLSRISQGNDLSIRLHQRNGFAIVGVMHEVGQKFGSYIDVTLMEKVIKNN
;
A
#
# COMPACT_ATOMS: atom_id res chain seq x y z
N MET A 1 17.50 2.71 27.42
CA MET A 1 17.09 3.16 26.08
C MET A 1 15.59 3.33 26.15
N LEU A 2 15.11 4.58 26.17
CA LEU A 2 13.69 4.91 26.35
C LEU A 2 12.96 4.64 25.03
N VAL A 3 12.06 3.64 25.04
CA VAL A 3 11.12 3.39 23.96
C VAL A 3 10.18 4.58 23.88
N THR A 4 10.03 5.20 22.71
CA THR A 4 9.18 6.39 22.55
C THR A 4 7.71 6.02 22.76
N MET A 5 6.87 7.01 23.17
CA MET A 5 5.42 6.80 23.36
C MET A 5 4.72 6.26 22.11
N ALA A 6 5.21 6.58 20.91
CA ALA A 6 4.71 6.07 19.64
C ALA A 6 4.96 4.56 19.47
N GLU A 7 6.14 4.08 19.87
CA GLU A 7 6.47 2.64 19.84
C GLU A 7 5.63 1.83 20.84
N LYS A 8 5.28 2.44 21.98
CA LYS A 8 4.43 1.80 23.00
C LYS A 8 2.97 1.71 22.57
N GLN A 9 2.43 2.73 21.89
CA GLN A 9 1.06 2.72 21.35
C GLN A 9 0.88 1.73 20.17
N VAL A 10 1.95 1.46 19.42
CA VAL A 10 1.93 0.46 18.33
C VAL A 10 2.00 -0.96 18.89
N ALA A 11 2.73 -1.19 19.98
CA ALA A 11 2.87 -2.51 20.60
C ALA A 11 1.55 -3.07 21.19
N ASP A 12 0.65 -2.21 21.67
CA ASP A 12 -0.63 -2.62 22.25
C ASP A 12 -1.67 -3.13 21.23
N PHE A 13 -1.43 -2.94 19.92
CA PHE A 13 -2.29 -3.41 18.82
C PHE A 13 -1.72 -4.58 18.02
N MET A 14 -0.49 -4.99 18.30
CA MET A 14 0.17 -6.05 17.54
C MET A 14 0.04 -7.40 18.24
N HIS A 15 -0.63 -8.35 17.57
CA HIS A 15 -0.60 -9.77 17.98
C HIS A 15 0.67 -10.49 17.48
N ILE A 16 1.56 -9.80 16.75
CA ILE A 16 2.85 -10.34 16.26
C ILE A 16 3.99 -9.67 17.04
N ASP A 17 4.94 -10.46 17.50
CA ASP A 17 6.19 -9.96 18.11
C ASP A 17 6.92 -9.08 17.06
N PRO A 18 7.16 -7.79 17.33
CA PRO A 18 7.89 -6.89 16.42
C PRO A 18 9.26 -7.41 16.00
N LYS A 19 9.87 -8.31 16.77
CA LYS A 19 11.16 -8.94 16.45
C LYS A 19 11.08 -9.95 15.30
N ILE A 20 9.86 -10.41 14.97
CA ILE A 20 9.63 -11.40 13.89
C ILE A 20 9.21 -10.69 12.60
N LEU A 21 8.80 -9.41 12.68
CA LEU A 21 8.38 -8.62 11.52
C LEU A 21 9.57 -7.90 10.87
N GLY A 22 9.85 -8.24 9.62
CA GLY A 22 10.84 -7.55 8.78
C GLY A 22 10.15 -6.74 7.67
N ILE A 23 10.46 -5.43 7.55
CA ILE A 23 10.05 -4.63 6.41
C ILE A 23 11.28 -4.31 5.56
N ARG A 24 11.20 -4.60 4.26
CA ARG A 24 12.31 -4.40 3.32
C ARG A 24 11.82 -4.12 1.90
N LEU A 25 12.73 -3.68 1.04
CA LEU A 25 12.47 -3.65 -0.40
C LEU A 25 12.18 -5.08 -0.90
N ALA A 26 11.22 -5.17 -1.80
CA ALA A 26 10.92 -6.42 -2.49
C ALA A 26 12.05 -6.79 -3.45
N THR A 27 12.17 -8.08 -3.68
CA THR A 27 13.06 -8.70 -4.68
C THR A 27 12.23 -9.52 -5.68
N GLU A 28 12.85 -10.01 -6.74
CA GLU A 28 12.17 -10.89 -7.71
C GLU A 28 11.65 -12.18 -7.04
N ALA A 29 12.31 -12.65 -5.97
CA ALA A 29 11.89 -13.83 -5.23
C ALA A 29 10.55 -13.63 -4.49
N ASP A 30 10.14 -12.39 -4.23
CA ASP A 30 8.88 -12.08 -3.54
C ASP A 30 7.68 -12.03 -4.50
N ILE A 31 7.92 -11.98 -5.82
CA ILE A 31 6.86 -11.79 -6.82
C ILE A 31 5.77 -12.85 -6.76
N PRO A 32 6.06 -14.15 -6.55
CA PRO A 32 4.99 -15.14 -6.38
C PRO A 32 4.03 -14.78 -5.23
N ALA A 33 4.55 -14.46 -4.05
CA ALA A 33 3.73 -14.10 -2.88
C ALA A 33 2.98 -12.76 -3.08
N ILE A 34 3.63 -11.76 -3.68
CA ILE A 34 2.99 -10.49 -4.06
C ILE A 34 1.81 -10.74 -5.01
N THR A 35 2.00 -11.64 -5.99
CA THR A 35 0.96 -12.01 -6.96
C THR A 35 -0.21 -12.71 -6.28
N GLU A 36 0.05 -13.64 -5.38
CA GLU A 36 -0.97 -14.35 -4.61
C GLU A 36 -1.82 -13.39 -3.79
N ILE A 37 -1.19 -12.51 -3.00
CA ILE A 37 -1.87 -11.51 -2.17
C ILE A 37 -2.71 -10.55 -3.04
N TYR A 38 -2.18 -10.16 -4.20
CA TYR A 38 -2.91 -9.30 -5.12
C TYR A 38 -4.12 -9.99 -5.73
N ASN A 39 -3.96 -11.21 -6.20
CA ASN A 39 -5.02 -11.99 -6.82
C ASN A 39 -6.15 -12.33 -5.84
N GLU A 40 -5.84 -12.53 -4.56
CA GLU A 40 -6.85 -12.65 -3.50
C GLU A 40 -7.74 -11.39 -3.45
N ALA A 41 -7.13 -10.19 -3.50
CA ALA A 41 -7.88 -8.94 -3.52
C ALA A 41 -8.67 -8.74 -4.83
N VAL A 42 -8.17 -9.24 -5.97
CA VAL A 42 -8.90 -9.23 -7.25
C VAL A 42 -10.16 -10.07 -7.17
N LEU A 43 -10.07 -11.27 -6.62
CA LEU A 43 -11.16 -12.26 -6.62
C LEU A 43 -12.19 -11.97 -5.52
N ASN A 44 -11.76 -11.49 -4.35
CA ASN A 44 -12.58 -11.50 -3.14
C ASN A 44 -12.90 -10.10 -2.60
N GLY A 45 -12.46 -9.03 -3.29
CA GLY A 45 -12.65 -7.69 -2.75
C GLY A 45 -12.71 -6.59 -3.80
N VAL A 46 -12.96 -5.38 -3.31
CA VAL A 46 -13.01 -4.15 -4.10
C VAL A 46 -11.78 -3.25 -3.89
N ALA A 47 -10.76 -3.73 -3.18
CA ALA A 47 -9.52 -2.98 -2.94
C ALA A 47 -8.69 -2.74 -4.22
N THR A 48 -9.00 -3.45 -5.28
CA THR A 48 -8.52 -3.21 -6.65
C THR A 48 -9.68 -3.33 -7.62
N PHE A 49 -9.64 -2.53 -8.69
CA PHE A 49 -10.63 -2.59 -9.78
C PHE A 49 -10.21 -3.53 -10.92
N ASP A 50 -9.06 -4.22 -10.78
CA ASP A 50 -8.80 -5.36 -11.66
C ASP A 50 -9.88 -6.42 -11.46
N THR A 51 -10.39 -6.95 -12.56
CA THR A 51 -11.44 -7.98 -12.61
C THR A 51 -10.86 -9.36 -12.93
N GLU A 52 -9.63 -9.41 -13.42
CA GLU A 52 -8.92 -10.62 -13.80
C GLU A 52 -7.61 -10.75 -13.01
N THR A 53 -7.30 -11.96 -12.58
CA THR A 53 -6.04 -12.25 -11.89
C THR A 53 -4.83 -12.03 -12.79
N LYS A 54 -3.69 -11.76 -12.20
CA LYS A 54 -2.42 -11.57 -12.91
C LYS A 54 -1.57 -12.84 -12.80
N SER A 55 -0.85 -13.17 -13.86
CA SER A 55 0.16 -14.23 -13.80
C SER A 55 1.43 -13.73 -13.10
N ILE A 56 2.27 -14.68 -12.67
CA ILE A 56 3.58 -14.35 -12.07
C ILE A 56 4.46 -13.62 -13.09
N GLU A 57 4.43 -14.02 -14.37
CA GLU A 57 5.18 -13.38 -15.45
C GLU A 57 4.75 -11.92 -15.63
N ASN A 58 3.44 -11.65 -15.66
CA ASN A 58 2.92 -10.28 -15.76
C ASN A 58 3.39 -9.41 -14.59
N ARG A 59 3.37 -9.97 -13.36
CA ARG A 59 3.83 -9.24 -12.17
C ARG A 59 5.34 -9.08 -12.12
N MET A 60 6.10 -10.02 -12.65
CA MET A 60 7.55 -9.91 -12.82
C MET A 60 7.90 -8.78 -13.80
N ASP A 61 7.22 -8.69 -14.93
CA ASP A 61 7.41 -7.61 -15.90
C ASP A 61 7.06 -6.24 -15.29
N TRP A 62 5.94 -6.16 -14.58
CA TRP A 62 5.56 -4.96 -13.83
C TRP A 62 6.64 -4.57 -12.81
N PHE A 63 7.23 -5.53 -12.10
CA PHE A 63 8.28 -5.28 -11.12
C PHE A 63 9.58 -4.78 -11.77
N LYS A 64 10.02 -5.41 -12.87
CA LYS A 64 11.25 -5.05 -13.60
C LYS A 64 11.19 -3.67 -14.29
N GLN A 65 10.01 -3.23 -14.67
CA GLN A 65 9.81 -1.92 -15.31
C GLN A 65 9.79 -0.75 -14.32
N ARG A 66 9.90 -1.02 -13.02
CA ARG A 66 9.79 0.04 -11.99
C ARG A 66 11.04 0.90 -11.93
N GLN A 67 10.83 2.20 -11.74
CA GLN A 67 11.90 3.16 -11.50
C GLN A 67 12.27 3.17 -10.02
N LYS A 68 13.49 3.63 -9.67
CA LYS A 68 13.97 3.70 -8.28
C LYS A 68 13.07 4.51 -7.35
N GLN A 69 12.41 5.54 -7.86
CA GLN A 69 11.45 6.39 -7.11
C GLN A 69 10.09 5.74 -6.88
N HIS A 70 9.86 4.55 -7.43
CA HIS A 70 8.61 3.80 -7.29
C HIS A 70 8.88 2.42 -6.65
N PRO A 71 9.36 2.37 -5.40
CA PRO A 71 9.70 1.11 -4.73
C PRO A 71 8.49 0.24 -4.45
N VAL A 72 8.77 -1.04 -4.29
CA VAL A 72 7.87 -2.02 -3.68
C VAL A 72 8.48 -2.46 -2.37
N LEU A 73 7.70 -2.43 -1.30
CA LEU A 73 8.06 -2.94 0.01
C LEU A 73 7.28 -4.21 0.33
N VAL A 74 7.90 -5.10 1.06
CA VAL A 74 7.25 -6.26 1.66
C VAL A 74 7.42 -6.24 3.17
N ALA A 75 6.38 -6.69 3.89
CA ALA A 75 6.44 -7.02 5.30
C ALA A 75 6.44 -8.55 5.44
N CYS A 76 7.45 -9.10 6.09
CA CYS A 76 7.63 -10.52 6.27
C CYS A 76 7.46 -10.91 7.73
N VAL A 77 6.77 -12.02 7.99
CA VAL A 77 6.68 -12.67 9.30
C VAL A 77 7.47 -13.98 9.17
N GLY A 78 8.66 -14.03 9.80
CA GLY A 78 9.65 -15.04 9.46
C GLY A 78 10.00 -14.96 7.97
N ASP A 79 9.92 -16.07 7.26
CA ASP A 79 10.25 -16.17 5.83
C ASP A 79 9.03 -15.91 4.90
N LYS A 80 7.85 -15.63 5.46
CA LYS A 80 6.62 -15.45 4.68
C LYS A 80 6.31 -13.98 4.44
N VAL A 81 6.02 -13.60 3.20
CA VAL A 81 5.49 -12.28 2.88
C VAL A 81 4.05 -12.18 3.38
N ALA A 82 3.83 -11.33 4.37
CA ALA A 82 2.52 -11.11 5.00
C ALA A 82 1.75 -9.92 4.38
N ALA A 83 2.47 -8.96 3.78
CA ALA A 83 1.90 -7.80 3.13
C ALA A 83 2.89 -7.21 2.12
N TRP A 84 2.38 -6.45 1.16
CA TRP A 84 3.20 -5.64 0.28
C TRP A 84 2.57 -4.27 0.02
N ALA A 85 3.40 -3.29 -0.29
CA ALA A 85 2.97 -1.94 -0.62
C ALA A 85 3.87 -1.35 -1.69
N SER A 86 3.37 -0.41 -2.49
CA SER A 86 4.14 0.22 -3.55
C SER A 86 3.78 1.68 -3.75
N LEU A 87 4.78 2.46 -4.20
CA LEU A 87 4.57 3.75 -4.83
C LEU A 87 4.50 3.53 -6.35
N ASN A 88 3.46 3.99 -6.99
CA ASN A 88 3.25 3.79 -8.41
C ASN A 88 3.30 5.14 -9.13
N LYS A 89 3.86 5.16 -10.34
CA LYS A 89 3.83 6.34 -11.18
C LYS A 89 2.39 6.77 -11.42
N TRP A 90 2.09 8.05 -11.16
CA TRP A 90 0.76 8.58 -11.36
C TRP A 90 0.43 8.84 -12.83
N SER A 91 1.40 9.39 -13.57
CA SER A 91 1.19 9.81 -14.96
C SER A 91 2.51 9.79 -15.73
N ASP A 92 2.42 9.64 -17.07
CA ASP A 92 3.59 9.72 -17.96
C ASP A 92 4.00 11.15 -18.30
N ARG A 93 3.24 12.15 -17.87
CA ARG A 93 3.56 13.57 -18.08
C ARG A 93 4.60 14.01 -17.05
N ALA A 94 5.73 14.56 -17.49
CA ALA A 94 6.87 14.94 -16.66
C ALA A 94 6.52 15.90 -15.49
N ALA A 95 5.49 16.73 -15.64
CA ALA A 95 5.02 17.61 -14.55
C ALA A 95 4.53 16.83 -13.30
N TYR A 96 4.26 15.52 -13.42
CA TYR A 96 3.85 14.64 -12.31
C TYR A 96 4.99 13.74 -11.80
N ASP A 97 6.25 13.97 -12.19
CA ASP A 97 7.37 13.10 -11.74
C ASP A 97 7.57 13.11 -10.22
N GLY A 98 7.16 14.17 -9.54
CA GLY A 98 7.14 14.24 -8.07
C GLY A 98 5.88 13.64 -7.41
N THR A 99 4.99 12.97 -8.17
CA THR A 99 3.71 12.43 -7.70
C THR A 99 3.69 10.93 -7.81
N ALA A 100 3.27 10.24 -6.74
CA ALA A 100 3.06 8.80 -6.76
C ALA A 100 1.72 8.40 -6.16
N GLU A 101 1.12 7.33 -6.71
CA GLU A 101 -0.04 6.67 -6.11
C GLU A 101 0.41 5.56 -5.19
N VAL A 102 -0.14 5.49 -3.98
CA VAL A 102 0.15 4.45 -3.01
C VAL A 102 -0.79 3.25 -3.19
N SER A 103 -0.25 2.04 -3.03
CA SER A 103 -1.03 0.80 -2.96
C SER A 103 -0.53 -0.03 -1.78
N ILE A 104 -1.46 -0.69 -1.09
CA ILE A 104 -1.15 -1.62 0.01
C ILE A 104 -2.12 -2.79 0.02
N TYR A 105 -1.57 -3.98 0.23
CA TYR A 105 -2.31 -5.24 0.31
C TYR A 105 -1.75 -6.10 1.43
N VAL A 106 -2.64 -6.67 2.24
CA VAL A 106 -2.28 -7.54 3.36
C VAL A 106 -2.91 -8.90 3.12
N HIS A 107 -2.10 -9.95 3.21
CA HIS A 107 -2.57 -11.34 3.12
C HIS A 107 -3.66 -11.62 4.15
N ILE A 108 -4.67 -12.41 3.78
CA ILE A 108 -5.88 -12.61 4.59
C ILE A 108 -5.55 -13.10 6.02
N ASP A 109 -4.60 -14.02 6.17
CA ASP A 109 -4.20 -14.58 7.46
C ASP A 109 -3.48 -13.59 8.39
N TYR A 110 -3.04 -12.44 7.86
CA TYR A 110 -2.30 -11.42 8.61
C TYR A 110 -3.08 -10.11 8.78
N LYS A 111 -4.34 -10.05 8.32
CA LYS A 111 -5.22 -8.88 8.54
C LYS A 111 -5.50 -8.65 10.01
N GLY A 112 -5.65 -7.40 10.43
CA GLY A 112 -5.98 -7.05 11.82
C GLY A 112 -4.81 -7.08 12.81
N GLN A 113 -3.60 -7.43 12.37
CA GLN A 113 -2.42 -7.63 13.24
C GLN A 113 -1.46 -6.42 13.24
N GLY A 114 -1.86 -5.27 12.69
CA GLY A 114 -1.05 -4.05 12.68
C GLY A 114 0.00 -3.96 11.56
N ILE A 115 0.29 -5.06 10.85
CA ILE A 115 1.34 -5.14 9.82
C ILE A 115 1.15 -4.07 8.73
N GLY A 116 -0.09 -3.92 8.23
CA GLY A 116 -0.41 -2.92 7.22
C GLY A 116 -0.09 -1.50 7.67
N SER A 117 -0.29 -1.18 8.95
CA SER A 117 0.00 0.15 9.48
C SER A 117 1.50 0.46 9.49
N LEU A 118 2.33 -0.50 9.89
CA LEU A 118 3.78 -0.35 9.90
C LEU A 118 4.35 -0.27 8.47
N LEU A 119 3.89 -1.16 7.59
CA LEU A 119 4.32 -1.17 6.19
C LEU A 119 3.93 0.13 5.47
N PHE A 120 2.72 0.64 5.73
CA PHE A 120 2.25 1.88 5.12
C PHE A 120 3.05 3.10 5.59
N ALA A 121 3.33 3.18 6.90
CA ALA A 121 4.15 4.25 7.46
C ALA A 121 5.56 4.25 6.85
N GLU A 122 6.18 3.06 6.68
CA GLU A 122 7.49 2.97 6.03
C GLU A 122 7.41 3.32 4.54
N LEU A 123 6.34 2.94 3.82
CA LEU A 123 6.15 3.34 2.42
C LEU A 123 6.10 4.87 2.27
N VAL A 124 5.35 5.55 3.14
CA VAL A 124 5.27 7.04 3.16
C VAL A 124 6.64 7.65 3.44
N ASN A 125 7.37 7.13 4.44
CA ASN A 125 8.74 7.55 4.77
C ASN A 125 9.71 7.35 3.58
N GLN A 126 9.57 6.25 2.83
CA GLN A 126 10.36 6.04 1.61
C GLN A 126 10.03 7.07 0.52
N GLY A 127 8.74 7.43 0.34
CA GLY A 127 8.34 8.49 -0.58
C GLY A 127 8.98 9.84 -0.23
N GLU A 128 9.02 10.19 1.05
CA GLU A 128 9.68 11.39 1.55
C GLU A 128 11.20 11.37 1.28
N LYS A 129 11.88 10.26 1.61
CA LYS A 129 13.33 10.08 1.37
C LYS A 129 13.72 10.14 -0.12
N LEU A 130 12.81 9.70 -1.00
CA LEU A 130 13.01 9.72 -2.45
C LEU A 130 12.72 11.08 -3.09
N GLY A 131 12.31 12.08 -2.29
CA GLY A 131 12.03 13.44 -2.76
C GLY A 131 10.70 13.59 -3.49
N LEU A 132 9.77 12.67 -3.32
CA LEU A 132 8.41 12.87 -3.82
C LEU A 132 7.77 14.04 -3.09
N HIS A 133 6.98 14.82 -3.82
CA HIS A 133 6.25 15.97 -3.30
C HIS A 133 4.80 15.64 -2.95
N TYR A 134 4.20 14.69 -3.67
CA TYR A 134 2.78 14.41 -3.57
C TYR A 134 2.50 12.92 -3.61
N LEU A 135 1.76 12.44 -2.62
CA LEU A 135 1.23 11.08 -2.60
C LEU A 135 -0.29 11.12 -2.69
N LEU A 136 -0.85 10.24 -3.49
CA LEU A 136 -2.30 10.07 -3.59
C LEU A 136 -2.72 8.61 -3.40
N SER A 137 -3.98 8.43 -3.07
CA SER A 137 -4.59 7.11 -2.95
C SER A 137 -6.03 7.13 -3.44
N ARG A 138 -6.44 6.06 -4.09
CA ARG A 138 -7.82 5.78 -4.49
C ARG A 138 -8.33 4.63 -3.63
N ILE A 139 -9.32 4.91 -2.79
CA ILE A 139 -9.86 3.94 -1.82
C ILE A 139 -11.32 3.67 -2.18
N SER A 140 -11.62 2.42 -2.52
CA SER A 140 -12.97 1.98 -2.84
C SER A 140 -13.90 2.06 -1.63
N GLN A 141 -15.16 2.33 -1.90
CA GLN A 141 -16.25 2.35 -0.93
C GLN A 141 -16.23 1.13 -0.01
N GLY A 142 -16.53 1.34 1.28
CA GLY A 142 -16.56 0.27 2.28
C GLY A 142 -15.21 -0.09 2.88
N ASN A 143 -14.11 0.53 2.44
CA ASN A 143 -12.76 0.30 2.99
C ASN A 143 -12.37 1.38 4.01
N ASP A 144 -13.20 1.56 5.05
CA ASP A 144 -12.96 2.55 6.11
C ASP A 144 -11.65 2.34 6.86
N LEU A 145 -11.18 1.09 6.95
CA LEU A 145 -9.88 0.79 7.55
C LEU A 145 -8.75 1.46 6.79
N SER A 146 -8.80 1.42 5.45
CA SER A 146 -7.83 2.08 4.61
C SER A 146 -7.91 3.60 4.75
N ILE A 147 -9.11 4.19 4.77
CA ILE A 147 -9.29 5.63 5.01
C ILE A 147 -8.63 6.05 6.33
N ARG A 148 -8.92 5.33 7.43
CA ARG A 148 -8.30 5.62 8.75
C ARG A 148 -6.77 5.43 8.74
N LEU A 149 -6.27 4.42 8.03
CA LEU A 149 -4.83 4.19 7.86
C LEU A 149 -4.16 5.38 7.19
N HIS A 150 -4.73 5.87 6.10
CA HIS A 150 -4.22 7.03 5.37
C HIS A 150 -4.28 8.30 6.21
N GLN A 151 -5.39 8.57 6.90
CA GLN A 151 -5.53 9.73 7.79
C GLN A 151 -4.46 9.75 8.90
N ARG A 152 -4.18 8.60 9.53
CA ARG A 152 -3.12 8.48 10.55
C ARG A 152 -1.72 8.77 10.01
N ASN A 153 -1.52 8.62 8.70
CA ASN A 153 -0.26 8.93 8.01
C ASN A 153 -0.27 10.31 7.34
N GLY A 154 -1.22 11.18 7.70
CA GLY A 154 -1.27 12.57 7.27
C GLY A 154 -1.92 12.80 5.91
N PHE A 155 -2.67 11.84 5.39
CA PHE A 155 -3.49 12.06 4.20
C PHE A 155 -4.80 12.76 4.55
N ALA A 156 -5.25 13.65 3.66
CA ALA A 156 -6.55 14.30 3.71
C ALA A 156 -7.45 13.77 2.59
N ILE A 157 -8.77 13.81 2.80
CA ILE A 157 -9.74 13.48 1.75
C ILE A 157 -9.83 14.67 0.77
N VAL A 158 -9.65 14.41 -0.52
CA VAL A 158 -9.86 15.37 -1.59
C VAL A 158 -11.33 15.42 -2.02
N GLY A 159 -11.94 14.25 -2.14
CA GLY A 159 -13.33 14.09 -2.57
C GLY A 159 -13.69 12.64 -2.88
N VAL A 160 -14.90 12.45 -3.39
CA VAL A 160 -15.41 11.14 -3.78
C VAL A 160 -15.78 11.16 -5.26
N MET A 161 -15.32 10.17 -6.00
CA MET A 161 -15.73 9.87 -7.37
C MET A 161 -16.89 8.89 -7.30
N HIS A 162 -18.09 9.35 -7.61
CA HIS A 162 -19.29 8.52 -7.52
C HIS A 162 -19.40 7.56 -8.69
N GLU A 163 -19.70 6.30 -8.40
CA GLU A 163 -19.98 5.24 -9.39
C GLU A 163 -18.89 5.09 -10.47
N VAL A 164 -17.63 5.44 -10.12
CA VAL A 164 -16.53 5.56 -11.08
C VAL A 164 -16.03 4.21 -11.60
N GLY A 165 -16.35 3.11 -10.93
CA GLY A 165 -15.97 1.77 -11.36
C GLY A 165 -17.08 0.76 -11.11
N GLN A 166 -17.00 -0.39 -11.81
CA GLN A 166 -17.96 -1.47 -11.63
C GLN A 166 -17.23 -2.78 -11.35
N LYS A 167 -17.62 -3.47 -10.28
CA LYS A 167 -17.10 -4.79 -9.93
C LYS A 167 -18.18 -5.62 -9.23
N PHE A 168 -18.20 -6.94 -9.47
CA PHE A 168 -19.20 -7.86 -8.93
C PHE A 168 -20.65 -7.41 -9.19
N GLY A 169 -20.90 -6.79 -10.35
CA GLY A 169 -22.24 -6.34 -10.75
C GLY A 169 -22.72 -5.04 -10.10
N SER A 170 -21.88 -4.38 -9.25
CA SER A 170 -22.24 -3.14 -8.57
C SER A 170 -21.32 -1.99 -8.97
N TYR A 171 -21.88 -0.78 -9.08
CA TYR A 171 -21.10 0.45 -9.19
C TYR A 171 -20.49 0.79 -7.83
N ILE A 172 -19.28 1.33 -7.83
CA ILE A 172 -18.48 1.55 -6.62
C ILE A 172 -17.93 2.98 -6.64
N ASP A 173 -18.14 3.68 -5.54
CA ASP A 173 -17.52 4.97 -5.28
C ASP A 173 -16.05 4.80 -4.90
N VAL A 174 -15.24 5.81 -5.23
CA VAL A 174 -13.83 5.86 -4.84
C VAL A 174 -13.55 7.17 -4.11
N THR A 175 -13.09 7.06 -2.87
CA THR A 175 -12.55 8.19 -2.11
C THR A 175 -11.13 8.47 -2.58
N LEU A 176 -10.88 9.71 -3.04
CA LEU A 176 -9.55 10.20 -3.36
C LEU A 176 -8.95 10.85 -2.12
N MET A 177 -7.74 10.44 -1.76
CA MET A 177 -6.97 11.01 -0.64
C MET A 177 -5.59 11.47 -1.11
N GLU A 178 -5.08 12.52 -0.45
CA GLU A 178 -3.78 13.12 -0.78
C GLU A 178 -2.91 13.38 0.44
N LYS A 179 -1.60 13.37 0.24
CA LYS A 179 -0.61 13.91 1.18
C LYS A 179 0.40 14.76 0.41
N VAL A 180 0.46 16.06 0.75
CA VAL A 180 1.53 16.95 0.28
C VAL A 180 2.71 16.80 1.23
N ILE A 181 3.86 16.35 0.71
CA ILE A 181 5.11 16.24 1.45
C ILE A 181 5.78 17.62 1.44
N LYS A 182 5.91 18.21 2.62
CA LYS A 182 6.60 19.49 2.79
C LYS A 182 8.09 19.19 3.00
N ASN A 183 8.91 19.49 2.01
CA ASN A 183 10.35 19.53 2.18
C ASN A 183 10.67 20.77 3.04
N ASN A 184 11.11 20.54 4.28
CA ASN A 184 11.65 21.60 5.14
C ASN A 184 13.06 21.97 4.70
#